data_53cf13e5c83a06ccffb477f4982f89ca
#
_entry.id   53cf13e5c83a06ccffb477f4982f89ca
#
_cell.length_a   1.000
_cell.length_b   1.000
_cell.length_c   1.000
_cell.angle_alpha   90.00
_cell.angle_beta   90.00
_cell.angle_gamma   90.00
#
_symmetry.space_group_name_H-M   'P 1'
#
loop_
_entity.id
_entity.type
_entity.pdbx_description
1 polymer ?
#
loop_
_entity_poly.entity_id
_entity_poly.type
_entity_poly.pdbx_seq_one_letter_code
_entity_poly.pdbx_strand_id
1 'polypeptide(L)'
;LTTATASKIQHVTSSTTAADLFEVEPFTPHCEVIRAAGDHAVIGVSPGNSYFSAQRVHDLARWGLALFERVDFVYTDLYVAEMYAASGYPPDDARRKAVKNLRGVRAKVLGAVQAARTVDPGGTRLRAHAMSDFRGNPAYREIHDHLHARLATDDEFRTTCEKLVDSFLAGKAGRVTEAQREVCLAYVCAEAPLFLDTPAILGVPSSLNCYHQLLPMAELLYSRGAGLRASRNQGHAIVTPAEGTDTEGATDAH
;
A
#
# COMPACT_ATOMS: atom_id res chain seq x y z
N LEU A 1 36.91 4.03 -56.50
CA LEU A 1 37.27 3.66 -55.12
C LEU A 1 36.44 4.49 -54.17
N THR A 2 35.32 3.89 -53.66
CA THR A 2 34.39 4.54 -52.72
C THR A 2 34.45 3.74 -51.42
N THR A 3 35.05 4.33 -50.42
CA THR A 3 35.12 3.76 -49.05
C THR A 3 33.84 4.07 -48.32
N ALA A 4 33.07 3.04 -48.03
CA ALA A 4 31.89 3.13 -47.17
C ALA A 4 32.31 3.09 -45.68
N THR A 5 32.08 4.20 -44.98
CA THR A 5 32.30 4.31 -43.55
C THR A 5 31.08 3.70 -42.81
N ALA A 6 31.28 2.52 -42.25
CA ALA A 6 30.26 1.88 -41.39
C ALA A 6 30.22 2.61 -40.05
N SER A 7 29.12 3.33 -39.80
CA SER A 7 28.80 3.93 -38.51
C SER A 7 28.35 2.82 -37.53
N LYS A 8 29.19 2.53 -36.56
CA LYS A 8 28.86 1.65 -35.42
C LYS A 8 27.88 2.39 -34.49
N ILE A 9 26.58 2.07 -34.59
CA ILE A 9 25.61 2.46 -33.59
C ILE A 9 25.93 1.63 -32.34
N GLN A 10 26.54 2.26 -31.35
CA GLN A 10 26.68 1.69 -30.03
C GLN A 10 25.29 1.77 -29.35
N HIS A 11 24.61 0.65 -29.25
CA HIS A 11 23.49 0.49 -28.31
C HIS A 11 24.05 0.63 -26.88
N VAL A 12 23.88 1.82 -26.31
CA VAL A 12 24.06 2.01 -24.87
C VAL A 12 22.87 1.32 -24.20
N THR A 13 23.04 0.08 -23.80
CA THR A 13 22.12 -0.57 -22.87
C THR A 13 22.25 0.14 -21.53
N SER A 14 21.39 1.11 -21.29
CA SER A 14 21.25 1.72 -19.97
C SER A 14 20.84 0.60 -19.01
N SER A 15 21.72 0.25 -18.09
CA SER A 15 21.44 -0.71 -17.04
C SER A 15 20.42 -0.07 -16.10
N THR A 16 19.15 -0.49 -16.16
CA THR A 16 18.10 -0.05 -15.22
C THR A 16 18.52 -0.39 -13.81
N THR A 17 18.69 0.62 -12.97
CA THR A 17 19.02 0.43 -11.55
C THR A 17 17.79 0.01 -10.76
N ALA A 18 17.98 -0.46 -9.53
CA ALA A 18 16.85 -0.79 -8.66
C ALA A 18 15.96 0.44 -8.35
N ALA A 19 16.55 1.64 -8.33
CA ALA A 19 15.82 2.89 -8.11
C ALA A 19 14.89 3.25 -9.28
N ASP A 20 15.23 2.81 -10.50
CA ASP A 20 14.50 3.13 -11.74
C ASP A 20 13.37 2.12 -12.02
N LEU A 21 13.12 1.14 -11.15
CA LEU A 21 12.08 0.11 -11.37
C LEU A 21 10.66 0.68 -11.29
N PHE A 22 10.47 1.79 -10.60
CA PHE A 22 9.16 2.41 -10.39
C PHE A 22 9.24 3.92 -10.55
N GLU A 23 8.18 4.47 -11.11
CA GLU A 23 7.89 5.90 -11.08
C GLU A 23 7.14 6.22 -9.79
N VAL A 24 7.45 7.39 -9.21
CA VAL A 24 6.87 7.86 -7.96
C VAL A 24 6.20 9.20 -8.17
N GLU A 25 4.91 9.27 -7.91
CA GLU A 25 4.14 10.50 -7.92
C GLU A 25 3.71 10.87 -6.50
N PRO A 26 4.43 11.79 -5.82
CA PRO A 26 4.06 12.28 -4.51
C PRO A 26 2.75 13.04 -4.57
N PHE A 27 1.82 12.75 -3.66
CA PHE A 27 0.46 13.31 -3.70
C PHE A 27 0.41 14.84 -3.49
N THR A 28 1.35 15.39 -2.73
CA THR A 28 1.48 16.85 -2.50
C THR A 28 2.94 17.27 -2.53
N PRO A 29 3.26 18.57 -2.69
CA PRO A 29 4.63 19.06 -2.56
C PRO A 29 5.29 18.69 -1.22
N HIS A 30 4.50 18.59 -0.14
CA HIS A 30 5.02 18.14 1.15
C HIS A 30 5.38 16.65 1.14
N CYS A 31 4.60 15.82 0.45
CA CYS A 31 4.93 14.40 0.26
C CYS A 31 6.24 14.22 -0.52
N GLU A 32 6.57 15.13 -1.46
CA GLU A 32 7.87 15.12 -2.14
C GLU A 32 9.02 15.41 -1.16
N VAL A 33 8.86 16.31 -0.21
CA VAL A 33 9.88 16.56 0.84
C VAL A 33 10.12 15.30 1.67
N ILE A 34 9.03 14.60 2.05
CA ILE A 34 9.12 13.32 2.79
C ILE A 34 9.83 12.25 1.94
N ARG A 35 9.48 12.13 0.64
CA ARG A 35 10.13 11.22 -0.29
C ARG A 35 11.63 11.49 -0.40
N ALA A 36 11.99 12.76 -0.57
CA ALA A 36 13.38 13.19 -0.72
C ALA A 36 14.22 12.97 0.55
N ALA A 37 13.61 12.97 1.73
CA ALA A 37 14.29 12.64 2.98
C ALA A 37 14.79 11.18 3.01
N GLY A 38 14.04 10.25 2.39
CA GLY A 38 14.47 8.87 2.25
C GLY A 38 14.50 8.05 3.55
N ASP A 39 13.87 8.53 4.62
CA ASP A 39 13.93 7.86 5.94
C ASP A 39 13.22 6.50 5.91
N HIS A 40 11.97 6.48 5.44
CA HIS A 40 11.13 5.30 5.51
C HIS A 40 10.05 5.25 4.42
N ALA A 41 9.81 4.05 3.87
CA ALA A 41 8.62 3.76 3.07
C ALA A 41 7.79 2.66 3.71
N VAL A 42 6.47 2.86 3.79
CA VAL A 42 5.51 1.79 4.05
C VAL A 42 4.80 1.42 2.75
N ILE A 43 4.83 0.14 2.39
CA ILE A 43 4.23 -0.38 1.16
C ILE A 43 3.06 -1.29 1.52
N GLY A 44 1.85 -0.85 1.18
CA GLY A 44 0.62 -1.62 1.38
C GLY A 44 0.50 -2.75 0.36
N VAL A 45 0.17 -3.97 0.82
CA VAL A 45 -0.04 -5.14 -0.05
C VAL A 45 -1.39 -5.77 0.25
N SER A 46 -2.33 -5.61 -0.68
CA SER A 46 -3.71 -6.10 -0.49
C SER A 46 -3.86 -7.57 -0.86
N PRO A 47 -4.49 -8.40 0.00
CA PRO A 47 -4.76 -9.80 -0.29
C PRO A 47 -5.69 -9.96 -1.50
N GLY A 48 -5.36 -10.89 -2.39
CA GLY A 48 -6.19 -11.19 -3.57
C GLY A 48 -6.14 -10.14 -4.68
N ASN A 49 -5.33 -9.09 -4.55
CA ASN A 49 -5.08 -8.13 -5.61
C ASN A 49 -4.00 -8.70 -6.57
N SER A 50 -4.36 -8.86 -7.83
CA SER A 50 -3.48 -9.42 -8.88
C SER A 50 -2.27 -8.54 -9.18
N TYR A 51 -2.35 -7.22 -8.93
CA TYR A 51 -1.21 -6.32 -9.06
C TYR A 51 0.01 -6.81 -8.28
N PHE A 52 -0.18 -7.34 -7.08
CA PHE A 52 0.91 -7.83 -6.22
C PHE A 52 1.30 -9.27 -6.57
N SER A 53 1.88 -9.48 -7.76
CA SER A 53 2.57 -10.75 -8.07
C SER A 53 3.80 -10.94 -7.16
N ALA A 54 4.34 -12.16 -7.09
CA ALA A 54 5.57 -12.39 -6.29
C ALA A 54 6.75 -11.56 -6.81
N GLN A 55 6.89 -11.47 -8.14
CA GLN A 55 7.91 -10.64 -8.77
C GLN A 55 7.73 -9.16 -8.45
N ARG A 56 6.50 -8.64 -8.55
CA ARG A 56 6.21 -7.24 -8.23
C ARG A 56 6.56 -6.88 -6.79
N VAL A 57 6.22 -7.73 -5.83
CA VAL A 57 6.56 -7.51 -4.41
C VAL A 57 8.08 -7.55 -4.21
N HIS A 58 8.80 -8.44 -4.91
CA HIS A 58 10.25 -8.47 -4.90
C HIS A 58 10.88 -7.19 -5.49
N ASP A 59 10.34 -6.70 -6.62
CA ASP A 59 10.83 -5.48 -7.25
C ASP A 59 10.54 -4.24 -6.41
N LEU A 60 9.38 -4.16 -5.74
CA LEU A 60 9.07 -3.13 -4.76
C LEU A 60 10.05 -3.14 -3.57
N ALA A 61 10.46 -4.32 -3.11
CA ALA A 61 11.48 -4.45 -2.06
C ALA A 61 12.83 -3.89 -2.49
N ARG A 62 13.29 -4.26 -3.70
CA ARG A 62 14.56 -3.77 -4.27
C ARG A 62 14.55 -2.26 -4.47
N TRP A 63 13.47 -1.76 -5.06
CA TRP A 63 13.25 -0.34 -5.28
C TRP A 63 13.25 0.45 -3.97
N GLY A 64 12.47 0.00 -3.00
CA GLY A 64 12.37 0.66 -1.70
C GLY A 64 13.72 0.70 -0.97
N LEU A 65 14.46 -0.42 -0.94
CA LEU A 65 15.78 -0.47 -0.33
C LEU A 65 16.85 0.37 -1.04
N ALA A 66 16.65 0.71 -2.32
CA ALA A 66 17.54 1.60 -3.06
C ALA A 66 17.30 3.09 -2.71
N LEU A 67 16.09 3.45 -2.26
CA LEU A 67 15.70 4.85 -2.05
C LEU A 67 15.50 5.23 -0.58
N PHE A 68 15.22 4.27 0.29
CA PHE A 68 14.88 4.52 1.69
C PHE A 68 15.81 3.79 2.65
N GLU A 69 16.05 4.39 3.80
CA GLU A 69 16.85 3.76 4.87
C GLU A 69 16.16 2.52 5.43
N ARG A 70 14.83 2.57 5.56
CA ARG A 70 14.00 1.46 6.01
C ARG A 70 12.73 1.33 5.17
N VAL A 71 12.29 0.08 4.94
CA VAL A 71 11.07 -0.27 4.22
C VAL A 71 10.27 -1.28 5.03
N ASP A 72 9.00 -1.02 5.22
CA ASP A 72 8.07 -1.93 5.86
C ASP A 72 6.93 -2.30 4.91
N PHE A 73 6.79 -3.59 4.58
CA PHE A 73 5.57 -4.10 3.95
C PHE A 73 4.49 -4.28 5.00
N VAL A 74 3.29 -3.78 4.68
CA VAL A 74 2.11 -4.03 5.51
C VAL A 74 1.05 -4.71 4.66
N TYR A 75 0.65 -5.92 5.04
CA TYR A 75 -0.47 -6.60 4.39
C TYR A 75 -1.69 -6.63 5.31
N THR A 76 -2.85 -6.39 4.71
CA THR A 76 -4.13 -6.40 5.41
C THR A 76 -4.56 -7.82 5.71
N ASP A 77 -4.75 -8.14 6.98
CA ASP A 77 -5.30 -9.43 7.44
C ASP A 77 -6.58 -9.26 8.28
N LEU A 78 -7.01 -8.02 8.47
CA LEU A 78 -8.23 -7.69 9.20
C LEU A 78 -9.43 -7.59 8.25
N TYR A 79 -10.59 -8.07 8.68
CA TYR A 79 -11.88 -7.97 7.97
C TYR A 79 -11.93 -8.60 6.58
N VAL A 80 -10.95 -9.41 6.17
CA VAL A 80 -10.87 -9.97 4.81
C VAL A 80 -12.01 -10.95 4.54
N ALA A 81 -12.35 -11.81 5.49
CA ALA A 81 -13.47 -12.75 5.36
C ALA A 81 -14.81 -12.02 5.34
N GLU A 82 -14.97 -11.04 6.22
CA GLU A 82 -16.16 -10.18 6.31
C GLU A 82 -16.36 -9.39 5.02
N MET A 83 -15.30 -8.86 4.42
CA MET A 83 -15.34 -8.17 3.12
C MET A 83 -15.78 -9.10 1.99
N TYR A 84 -15.34 -10.37 1.97
CA TYR A 84 -15.83 -11.35 1.01
C TYR A 84 -17.30 -11.70 1.25
N ALA A 85 -17.71 -11.92 2.52
CA ALA A 85 -19.10 -12.16 2.85
C ALA A 85 -20.00 -10.98 2.45
N ALA A 86 -19.57 -9.76 2.75
CA ALA A 86 -20.23 -8.53 2.33
C ALA A 86 -20.29 -8.38 0.79
N SER A 87 -19.35 -8.99 0.07
CA SER A 87 -19.35 -9.04 -1.40
C SER A 87 -20.22 -10.16 -1.99
N GLY A 88 -21.03 -10.85 -1.15
CA GLY A 88 -21.98 -11.87 -1.58
C GLY A 88 -21.46 -13.31 -1.58
N TYR A 89 -20.24 -13.58 -1.09
CA TYR A 89 -19.78 -14.96 -0.91
C TYR A 89 -20.49 -15.60 0.30
N PRO A 90 -20.92 -16.88 0.21
CA PRO A 90 -21.36 -17.62 1.38
C PRO A 90 -20.30 -17.60 2.49
N PRO A 91 -20.68 -17.57 3.79
CA PRO A 91 -19.73 -17.36 4.90
C PRO A 91 -18.55 -18.33 4.90
N ASP A 92 -18.76 -19.60 4.56
CA ASP A 92 -17.68 -20.60 4.50
C ASP A 92 -16.75 -20.38 3.30
N ASP A 93 -17.29 -19.98 2.15
CA ASP A 93 -16.50 -19.62 0.97
C ASP A 93 -15.71 -18.35 1.21
N ALA A 94 -16.30 -17.34 1.86
CA ALA A 94 -15.65 -16.12 2.26
C ALA A 94 -14.43 -16.41 3.15
N ARG A 95 -14.60 -17.26 4.18
CA ARG A 95 -13.50 -17.69 5.04
C ARG A 95 -12.42 -18.46 4.29
N ARG A 96 -12.79 -19.44 3.45
CA ARG A 96 -11.81 -20.20 2.65
C ARG A 96 -11.01 -19.29 1.71
N LYS A 97 -11.69 -18.37 1.05
CA LYS A 97 -11.09 -17.40 0.14
C LYS A 97 -10.14 -16.45 0.90
N ALA A 98 -10.56 -15.94 2.06
CA ALA A 98 -9.73 -15.10 2.93
C ALA A 98 -8.44 -15.83 3.34
N VAL A 99 -8.55 -17.04 3.88
CA VAL A 99 -7.39 -17.85 4.29
C VAL A 99 -6.43 -18.10 3.11
N LYS A 100 -6.96 -18.46 1.93
CA LYS A 100 -6.15 -18.66 0.72
C LYS A 100 -5.37 -17.40 0.34
N ASN A 101 -6.07 -16.26 0.28
CA ASN A 101 -5.46 -15.00 -0.16
C ASN A 101 -4.47 -14.44 0.88
N LEU A 102 -4.78 -14.56 2.18
CA LEU A 102 -3.87 -14.19 3.25
C LEU A 102 -2.60 -15.04 3.25
N ARG A 103 -2.72 -16.36 3.05
CA ARG A 103 -1.56 -17.23 2.88
C ARG A 103 -0.71 -16.81 1.68
N GLY A 104 -1.37 -16.49 0.56
CA GLY A 104 -0.71 -16.04 -0.67
C GLY A 104 0.05 -14.73 -0.50
N VAL A 105 -0.58 -13.71 0.07
CA VAL A 105 0.08 -12.39 0.28
C VAL A 105 1.23 -12.51 1.27
N ARG A 106 1.04 -13.22 2.37
CA ARG A 106 2.08 -13.48 3.36
C ARG A 106 3.30 -14.16 2.74
N ALA A 107 3.08 -15.20 1.92
CA ALA A 107 4.18 -15.92 1.26
C ALA A 107 4.98 -14.99 0.33
N LYS A 108 4.31 -14.14 -0.46
CA LYS A 108 4.95 -13.18 -1.36
C LYS A 108 5.81 -12.17 -0.59
N VAL A 109 5.25 -11.57 0.45
CA VAL A 109 5.94 -10.55 1.25
C VAL A 109 7.13 -11.15 2.01
N LEU A 110 6.95 -12.30 2.68
CA LEU A 110 8.06 -12.97 3.37
C LEU A 110 9.12 -13.49 2.40
N GLY A 111 8.73 -13.93 1.20
CA GLY A 111 9.66 -14.29 0.12
C GLY A 111 10.53 -13.11 -0.30
N ALA A 112 9.96 -11.93 -0.48
CA ALA A 112 10.71 -10.72 -0.80
C ALA A 112 11.67 -10.30 0.33
N VAL A 113 11.22 -10.38 1.60
CA VAL A 113 12.07 -10.11 2.77
C VAL A 113 13.25 -11.11 2.81
N GLN A 114 12.99 -12.40 2.56
CA GLN A 114 14.05 -13.40 2.54
C GLN A 114 15.05 -13.17 1.40
N ALA A 115 14.57 -12.84 0.20
CA ALA A 115 15.44 -12.54 -0.95
C ALA A 115 16.30 -11.28 -0.71
N ALA A 116 15.79 -10.29 0.00
CA ALA A 116 16.51 -9.06 0.33
C ALA A 116 17.69 -9.28 1.31
N ARG A 117 17.80 -10.45 1.95
CA ARG A 117 18.92 -10.77 2.85
C ARG A 117 20.30 -10.71 2.18
N THR A 118 20.36 -10.74 0.86
CA THR A 118 21.61 -10.54 0.11
C THR A 118 22.13 -9.09 0.20
N VAL A 119 21.23 -8.11 0.33
CA VAL A 119 21.54 -6.68 0.41
C VAL A 119 21.25 -6.07 1.79
N ASP A 120 20.51 -6.78 2.63
CA ASP A 120 20.22 -6.47 4.04
C ASP A 120 20.44 -7.72 4.92
N PRO A 121 21.69 -8.17 5.11
CA PRO A 121 21.98 -9.41 5.85
C PRO A 121 21.46 -9.39 7.29
N GLY A 122 21.46 -8.22 7.94
CA GLY A 122 20.93 -8.02 9.28
C GLY A 122 19.42 -8.06 9.35
N GLY A 123 18.71 -7.85 8.22
CA GLY A 123 17.25 -7.77 8.13
C GLY A 123 16.66 -6.66 8.96
N THR A 124 17.39 -5.56 9.03
CA THR A 124 16.98 -4.40 9.82
C THR A 124 16.27 -3.34 8.97
N ARG A 125 16.55 -3.34 7.65
CA ARG A 125 16.04 -2.35 6.72
C ARG A 125 14.73 -2.77 6.05
N LEU A 126 14.49 -4.08 5.82
CA LEU A 126 13.26 -4.56 5.22
C LEU A 126 12.50 -5.47 6.18
N ARG A 127 11.27 -5.11 6.50
CA ARG A 127 10.40 -5.85 7.41
C ARG A 127 9.02 -6.11 6.78
N ALA A 128 8.27 -7.02 7.39
CA ALA A 128 6.91 -7.35 6.99
C ALA A 128 6.01 -7.43 8.22
N HIS A 129 4.83 -6.83 8.14
CA HIS A 129 3.84 -6.79 9.20
C HIS A 129 2.48 -7.21 8.65
N ALA A 130 1.76 -8.02 9.41
CA ALA A 130 0.33 -8.09 9.29
C ALA A 130 -0.29 -6.84 9.94
N MET A 131 -1.39 -6.33 9.41
CA MET A 131 -2.06 -5.17 10.02
C MET A 131 -2.48 -5.46 11.47
N SER A 132 -2.86 -6.70 11.77
CA SER A 132 -3.19 -7.13 13.13
C SER A 132 -2.04 -7.00 14.13
N ASP A 133 -0.78 -6.98 13.68
CA ASP A 133 0.39 -6.83 14.57
C ASP A 133 0.38 -5.46 15.26
N PHE A 134 -0.25 -4.45 14.65
CA PHE A 134 -0.33 -3.10 15.22
C PHE A 134 -1.37 -2.94 16.33
N ARG A 135 -2.30 -3.90 16.50
CA ARG A 135 -3.33 -3.82 17.56
C ARG A 135 -2.75 -3.68 18.98
N GLY A 136 -1.53 -4.19 19.21
CA GLY A 136 -0.80 -4.03 20.47
C GLY A 136 -0.02 -2.72 20.59
N ASN A 137 0.13 -1.97 19.49
CA ASN A 137 0.93 -0.73 19.46
C ASN A 137 0.14 0.44 20.08
N PRO A 138 0.69 1.16 21.08
CA PRO A 138 -0.04 2.24 21.76
C PRO A 138 -0.41 3.39 20.81
N ALA A 139 0.51 3.84 19.95
CA ALA A 139 0.24 4.93 19.01
C ALA A 139 -0.84 4.54 17.98
N TYR A 140 -0.80 3.32 17.46
CA TYR A 140 -1.85 2.82 16.57
C TYR A 140 -3.22 2.83 17.27
N ARG A 141 -3.30 2.33 18.50
CA ARG A 141 -4.57 2.29 19.26
C ARG A 141 -5.11 3.69 19.53
N GLU A 142 -4.27 4.61 19.96
CA GLU A 142 -4.68 5.99 20.24
C GLU A 142 -5.32 6.63 19.00
N ILE A 143 -4.68 6.49 17.82
CA ILE A 143 -5.21 7.02 16.57
C ILE A 143 -6.52 6.31 16.18
N HIS A 144 -6.56 4.99 16.29
CA HIS A 144 -7.72 4.17 15.96
C HIS A 144 -8.93 4.53 16.84
N ASP A 145 -8.72 4.65 18.16
CA ASP A 145 -9.77 5.00 19.11
C ASP A 145 -10.28 6.44 18.88
N HIS A 146 -9.37 7.37 18.53
CA HIS A 146 -9.75 8.72 18.14
C HIS A 146 -10.62 8.74 16.89
N LEU A 147 -10.29 7.94 15.87
CA LEU A 147 -11.10 7.81 14.65
C LEU A 147 -12.50 7.28 14.96
N HIS A 148 -12.60 6.24 15.78
CA HIS A 148 -13.89 5.69 16.20
C HIS A 148 -14.73 6.70 17.00
N ALA A 149 -14.11 7.46 17.89
CA ALA A 149 -14.80 8.52 18.61
C ALA A 149 -15.34 9.61 17.66
N ARG A 150 -14.55 9.99 16.65
CA ARG A 150 -14.98 10.96 15.63
C ARG A 150 -16.12 10.43 14.77
N LEU A 151 -16.11 9.18 14.37
CA LEU A 151 -17.23 8.56 13.63
C LEU A 151 -18.54 8.63 14.42
N ALA A 152 -18.47 8.53 15.74
CA ALA A 152 -19.64 8.58 16.62
C ALA A 152 -20.17 10.01 16.86
N THR A 153 -19.30 11.02 16.82
CA THR A 153 -19.60 12.38 17.30
C THR A 153 -19.52 13.47 16.22
N ASP A 154 -18.93 13.19 15.07
CA ASP A 154 -18.65 14.15 13.98
C ASP A 154 -19.40 13.70 12.71
N ASP A 155 -20.56 14.31 12.44
CA ASP A 155 -21.42 13.95 11.31
C ASP A 155 -20.75 14.22 9.95
N GLU A 156 -19.93 15.27 9.84
CA GLU A 156 -19.20 15.59 8.60
C GLU A 156 -18.14 14.54 8.32
N PHE A 157 -17.39 14.15 9.35
CA PHE A 157 -16.39 13.10 9.24
C PHE A 157 -17.02 11.76 8.88
N ARG A 158 -18.11 11.37 9.57
CA ARG A 158 -18.85 10.15 9.27
C ARG A 158 -19.35 10.13 7.82
N THR A 159 -20.02 11.20 7.37
CA THR A 159 -20.53 11.33 6.00
C THR A 159 -19.42 11.19 4.97
N THR A 160 -18.22 11.74 5.27
CA THR A 160 -17.07 11.63 4.38
C THR A 160 -16.55 10.18 4.31
N CYS A 161 -16.44 9.49 5.45
CA CYS A 161 -16.06 8.06 5.47
C CYS A 161 -17.10 7.17 4.76
N GLU A 162 -18.40 7.45 4.91
CA GLU A 162 -19.47 6.74 4.21
C GLU A 162 -19.37 6.94 2.68
N LYS A 163 -19.07 8.15 2.21
CA LYS A 163 -18.80 8.39 0.77
C LYS A 163 -17.59 7.64 0.24
N LEU A 164 -16.53 7.52 1.05
CA LEU A 164 -15.37 6.67 0.70
C LEU A 164 -15.78 5.21 0.54
N VAL A 165 -16.56 4.70 1.49
CA VAL A 165 -17.08 3.34 1.45
C VAL A 165 -17.98 3.13 0.23
N ASP A 166 -18.88 4.06 -0.06
CA ASP A 166 -19.76 4.02 -1.23
C ASP A 166 -18.94 4.03 -2.54
N SER A 167 -17.91 4.84 -2.64
CA SER A 167 -16.99 4.86 -3.78
C SER A 167 -16.26 3.52 -3.95
N PHE A 168 -15.79 2.92 -2.87
CA PHE A 168 -15.15 1.60 -2.87
C PHE A 168 -16.10 0.47 -3.29
N LEU A 169 -17.38 0.60 -2.96
CA LEU A 169 -18.42 -0.39 -3.28
C LEU A 169 -19.10 -0.14 -4.63
N ALA A 170 -18.95 1.02 -5.24
CA ALA A 170 -19.65 1.41 -6.48
C ALA A 170 -19.35 0.51 -7.69
N GLY A 171 -18.19 -0.15 -7.72
CA GLY A 171 -17.82 -1.12 -8.76
C GLY A 171 -18.40 -2.53 -8.58
N LYS A 172 -19.16 -2.79 -7.49
CA LYS A 172 -19.69 -4.12 -7.19
C LYS A 172 -21.15 -4.23 -7.62
N ALA A 173 -21.48 -5.33 -8.30
CA ALA A 173 -22.84 -5.56 -8.78
C ALA A 173 -23.82 -5.74 -7.61
N GLY A 174 -24.93 -4.96 -7.63
CA GLY A 174 -26.02 -5.08 -6.67
C GLY A 174 -26.19 -3.88 -5.75
N ARG A 175 -27.28 -3.90 -4.95
CA ARG A 175 -27.54 -2.86 -3.94
C ARG A 175 -26.63 -3.06 -2.73
N VAL A 176 -25.84 -2.07 -2.40
CA VAL A 176 -24.99 -2.07 -1.19
C VAL A 176 -25.87 -2.18 0.05
N THR A 177 -25.60 -3.16 0.91
CA THR A 177 -26.31 -3.37 2.17
C THR A 177 -25.64 -2.60 3.31
N GLU A 178 -26.37 -2.33 4.39
CA GLU A 178 -25.82 -1.69 5.59
C GLU A 178 -24.66 -2.51 6.18
N ALA A 179 -24.81 -3.84 6.26
CA ALA A 179 -23.74 -4.71 6.73
C ALA A 179 -22.45 -4.62 5.89
N GLN A 180 -22.58 -4.39 4.58
CA GLN A 180 -21.41 -4.13 3.72
C GLN A 180 -20.73 -2.83 4.07
N ARG A 181 -21.50 -1.78 4.31
CA ARG A 181 -20.97 -0.46 4.71
C ARG A 181 -20.26 -0.54 6.05
N GLU A 182 -20.85 -1.19 7.04
CA GLU A 182 -20.24 -1.36 8.37
C GLU A 182 -18.88 -2.08 8.30
N VAL A 183 -18.79 -3.17 7.54
CA VAL A 183 -17.53 -3.90 7.36
C VAL A 183 -16.49 -3.05 6.64
N CYS A 184 -16.88 -2.35 5.57
CA CYS A 184 -15.96 -1.47 4.85
C CYS A 184 -15.49 -0.31 5.72
N LEU A 185 -16.36 0.24 6.55
CA LEU A 185 -16.01 1.31 7.47
C LEU A 185 -15.04 0.83 8.56
N ALA A 186 -15.27 -0.37 9.12
CA ALA A 186 -14.35 -0.98 10.06
C ALA A 186 -12.97 -1.24 9.43
N TYR A 187 -12.95 -1.68 8.18
CA TYR A 187 -11.72 -1.85 7.40
C TYR A 187 -10.98 -0.52 7.20
N VAL A 188 -11.68 0.53 6.76
CA VAL A 188 -11.13 1.88 6.60
C VAL A 188 -10.53 2.39 7.91
N CYS A 189 -11.22 2.22 9.03
CA CYS A 189 -10.73 2.64 10.34
C CYS A 189 -9.50 1.85 10.79
N ALA A 190 -9.36 0.59 10.39
CA ALA A 190 -8.18 -0.20 10.72
C ALA A 190 -6.95 0.21 9.89
N GLU A 191 -7.13 0.65 8.64
CA GLU A 191 -6.03 1.13 7.80
C GLU A 191 -5.62 2.58 8.09
N ALA A 192 -6.57 3.43 8.42
CA ALA A 192 -6.38 4.87 8.55
C ALA A 192 -5.23 5.30 9.48
N PRO A 193 -4.94 4.64 10.63
CA PRO A 193 -3.80 4.99 11.46
C PRO A 193 -2.46 4.99 10.72
N LEU A 194 -2.25 4.03 9.80
CA LEU A 194 -1.02 3.97 9.00
C LEU A 194 -0.92 5.08 7.96
N PHE A 195 -2.05 5.63 7.51
CA PHE A 195 -2.08 6.81 6.65
C PHE A 195 -1.92 8.11 7.43
N LEU A 196 -2.31 8.11 8.69
CA LEU A 196 -2.26 9.30 9.55
C LEU A 196 -0.90 9.53 10.17
N ASP A 197 -0.29 8.50 10.74
CA ASP A 197 0.97 8.66 11.47
C ASP A 197 1.76 7.34 11.61
N THR A 198 2.20 6.78 10.48
CA THR A 198 3.18 5.68 10.48
C THR A 198 4.46 6.02 11.27
N PRO A 199 4.98 7.28 11.22
CA PRO A 199 6.14 7.66 12.02
C PRO A 199 5.98 7.35 13.51
N ALA A 200 4.87 7.72 14.13
CA ALA A 200 4.61 7.42 15.53
C ALA A 200 4.41 5.92 15.80
N ILE A 201 3.78 5.21 14.86
CA ILE A 201 3.50 3.77 15.00
C ILE A 201 4.78 2.94 14.90
N LEU A 202 5.68 3.25 13.96
CA LEU A 202 6.88 2.47 13.67
C LEU A 202 8.17 3.06 14.25
N GLY A 203 8.10 4.23 14.90
CA GLY A 203 9.26 4.89 15.51
C GLY A 203 10.30 5.33 14.48
N VAL A 204 9.86 5.95 13.37
CA VAL A 204 10.72 6.47 12.30
C VAL A 204 10.61 8.00 12.20
N PRO A 205 11.64 8.71 11.69
CA PRO A 205 11.61 10.17 11.62
C PRO A 205 10.52 10.71 10.70
N SER A 206 10.39 10.12 9.50
CA SER A 206 9.32 10.39 8.53
C SER A 206 8.96 9.13 7.76
N SER A 207 7.79 9.09 7.13
CA SER A 207 7.33 7.92 6.38
C SER A 207 6.54 8.31 5.14
N LEU A 208 6.84 7.65 4.02
CA LEU A 208 6.07 7.73 2.79
C LEU A 208 5.18 6.47 2.66
N ASN A 209 3.87 6.65 2.64
CA ASN A 209 2.93 5.57 2.33
C ASN A 209 2.87 5.40 0.80
N CYS A 210 3.28 4.23 0.31
CA CYS A 210 3.40 3.91 -1.10
C CYS A 210 2.31 2.91 -1.53
N TYR A 211 1.55 3.26 -2.56
CA TYR A 211 0.55 2.38 -3.14
C TYR A 211 0.48 2.56 -4.66
N HIS A 212 -0.03 1.56 -5.39
CA HIS A 212 -0.01 1.56 -6.86
C HIS A 212 -1.11 2.42 -7.53
N GLN A 213 -1.98 3.01 -6.75
CA GLN A 213 -3.07 3.89 -7.20
C GLN A 213 -3.44 4.87 -6.10
N LEU A 214 -4.04 5.99 -6.48
CA LEU A 214 -4.60 6.91 -5.52
C LEU A 214 -5.74 6.25 -4.75
N LEU A 215 -5.63 6.27 -3.43
CA LEU A 215 -6.69 5.78 -2.55
C LEU A 215 -7.56 6.96 -2.12
N PRO A 216 -8.90 6.82 -2.08
CA PRO A 216 -9.81 7.87 -1.59
C PRO A 216 -9.45 8.34 -0.16
N MET A 217 -8.90 7.44 0.67
CA MET A 217 -8.38 7.76 1.99
C MET A 217 -7.26 8.82 1.92
N ALA A 218 -6.33 8.70 0.95
CA ALA A 218 -5.25 9.66 0.77
C ALA A 218 -5.81 11.05 0.42
N GLU A 219 -6.80 11.13 -0.46
CA GLU A 219 -7.46 12.41 -0.78
C GLU A 219 -8.05 13.04 0.49
N LEU A 220 -8.77 12.28 1.31
CA LEU A 220 -9.35 12.77 2.56
C LEU A 220 -8.28 13.32 3.51
N LEU A 221 -7.22 12.56 3.75
CA LEU A 221 -6.24 12.86 4.80
C LEU A 221 -5.23 13.93 4.39
N TYR A 222 -4.93 14.07 3.11
CA TYR A 222 -3.92 14.99 2.60
C TYR A 222 -4.51 16.24 1.94
N SER A 223 -5.80 16.26 1.55
CA SER A 223 -6.49 17.46 1.06
C SER A 223 -6.83 18.46 2.15
N ARG A 224 -6.65 18.08 3.42
CA ARG A 224 -6.97 18.89 4.61
C ARG A 224 -8.45 19.23 4.80
N GLY A 225 -9.34 18.46 4.17
CA GLY A 225 -10.78 18.52 4.43
C GLY A 225 -11.16 17.93 5.79
N ALA A 226 -12.36 18.24 6.27
CA ALA A 226 -13.01 17.65 7.46
C ALA A 226 -12.15 17.61 8.75
N GLY A 227 -11.11 18.44 8.89
CA GLY A 227 -10.30 18.55 10.12
C GLY A 227 -9.42 17.34 10.47
N LEU A 228 -9.48 16.25 9.69
CA LEU A 228 -8.56 15.12 9.84
C LEU A 228 -7.34 15.34 8.94
N ARG A 229 -6.14 15.16 9.48
CA ARG A 229 -4.90 15.40 8.75
C ARG A 229 -3.86 14.35 9.09
N ALA A 230 -3.14 13.90 8.08
CA ALA A 230 -1.90 13.17 8.29
C ALA A 230 -0.90 14.01 9.09
N SER A 231 -0.09 13.36 9.91
CA SER A 231 0.97 14.04 10.67
C SER A 231 1.95 14.73 9.70
N ARG A 232 2.65 15.73 10.20
CA ARG A 232 3.61 16.50 9.38
C ARG A 232 4.75 15.66 8.80
N ASN A 233 5.02 14.51 9.41
CA ASN A 233 6.10 13.61 9.01
C ASN A 233 5.57 12.42 8.20
N GLN A 234 4.29 12.43 7.82
CA GLN A 234 3.65 11.42 7.01
C GLN A 234 3.40 11.94 5.61
N GLY A 235 3.82 11.17 4.59
CA GLY A 235 3.55 11.43 3.19
C GLY A 235 2.81 10.27 2.51
N HIS A 236 2.31 10.53 1.31
CA HIS A 236 1.71 9.52 0.42
C HIS A 236 2.22 9.71 -1.00
N ALA A 237 2.44 8.61 -1.73
CA ALA A 237 2.78 8.61 -3.14
C ALA A 237 2.12 7.45 -3.88
N ILE A 238 1.81 7.68 -5.15
CA ILE A 238 1.48 6.64 -6.11
C ILE A 238 2.80 6.10 -6.67
N VAL A 239 2.93 4.77 -6.70
CA VAL A 239 4.14 4.07 -7.14
C VAL A 239 3.75 3.08 -8.23
N THR A 240 4.12 3.37 -9.47
CA THR A 240 3.79 2.56 -10.65
C THR A 240 5.06 2.02 -11.30
N PRO A 241 5.02 0.84 -11.95
CA PRO A 241 6.17 0.34 -12.68
C PRO A 241 6.64 1.34 -13.74
N ALA A 242 7.94 1.56 -13.84
CA ALA A 242 8.50 2.36 -14.93
C ALA A 242 8.27 1.68 -16.29
N GLU A 243 8.14 2.48 -17.36
CA GLU A 243 7.94 1.97 -18.70
C GLU A 243 9.03 0.95 -19.08
N GLY A 244 8.62 -0.19 -19.64
CA GLY A 244 9.54 -1.27 -20.05
C GLY A 244 9.97 -2.22 -18.92
N THR A 245 9.49 -2.04 -17.68
CA THR A 245 9.76 -2.97 -16.55
C THR A 245 8.63 -3.99 -16.34
N ASP A 246 7.53 -3.91 -17.10
CA ASP A 246 6.47 -4.91 -17.08
C ASP A 246 6.96 -6.21 -17.74
N THR A 247 7.61 -7.06 -16.96
CA THR A 247 7.76 -8.47 -17.32
C THR A 247 6.39 -9.12 -17.28
N GLU A 248 5.95 -9.59 -18.43
CA GLU A 248 4.69 -10.30 -18.68
C GLU A 248 4.22 -11.17 -17.49
N GLY A 249 3.11 -10.78 -16.91
CA GLY A 249 2.45 -11.52 -15.84
C GLY A 249 0.93 -11.30 -15.83
N ALA A 250 0.38 -10.80 -16.93
CA ALA A 250 -1.06 -10.59 -17.11
C ALA A 250 -1.62 -11.52 -18.19
N THR A 251 -1.41 -12.82 -18.03
CA THR A 251 -2.25 -13.83 -18.72
C THR A 251 -2.77 -14.81 -17.67
N ASP A 252 -4.08 -14.92 -17.68
CA ASP A 252 -4.93 -15.90 -17.01
C ASP A 252 -5.38 -15.59 -15.58
N ALA A 253 -6.65 -15.14 -15.47
CA ALA A 253 -7.74 -16.05 -15.14
C ALA A 253 -9.07 -15.30 -15.06
N HIS A 254 -9.99 -15.74 -15.89
CA HIS A 254 -11.44 -15.58 -15.73
C HIS A 254 -11.94 -16.17 -14.40
#